data_ce9c78b2938b5daa9f3a3db0f86d6e9e
#
_entry.id   ce9c78b2938b5daa9f3a3db0f86d6e9e
#
_cell.length_a   1.000
_cell.length_b   1.000
_cell.length_c   1.000
_cell.angle_alpha   90.00
_cell.angle_beta   90.00
_cell.angle_gamma   90.00
#
_symmetry.space_group_name_H-M   'P 1'
#
loop_
_entity.id
_entity.type
_entity.pdbx_description
1 polymer ?
#
loop_
_entity_poly.entity_id
_entity_poly.type
_entity_poly.pdbx_seq_one_letter_code
_entity_poly.pdbx_strand_id
1 'polypeptide(L)'
;TTQITIRKEVTAPLSLIISAFSSVTDVRKTLTPQLRTDCGETELILIDLGQGQNRLGGSALAQVYKQVGNGAPNIDGAEGAQKLKALFAVVQRLNQESRLLAYHDRSDGGLFISLCEMAFAGHTGLTINLDQLCFDASISDIDGSELQPDKLGSRFLERLFAVLFNEESGVVLQIS
;
A
#
# COMPACT_ATOMS: atom_id res chain seq x y z
N THR A 1 -31.10 49.60 -1.46
CA THR A 1 -30.05 48.58 -1.59
C THR A 1 -30.65 47.27 -1.08
N THR A 2 -30.85 46.33 -1.99
CA THR A 2 -31.37 44.99 -1.62
C THR A 2 -30.16 44.13 -1.22
N GLN A 3 -30.11 43.72 0.04
CA GLN A 3 -29.07 42.83 0.53
C GLN A 3 -29.50 41.38 0.25
N ILE A 4 -28.77 40.68 -0.61
CA ILE A 4 -28.97 39.27 -0.92
C ILE A 4 -28.04 38.47 -0.04
N THR A 5 -28.57 37.68 0.89
CA THR A 5 -27.81 36.74 1.70
C THR A 5 -27.81 35.39 1.01
N ILE A 6 -26.63 34.92 0.57
CA ILE A 6 -26.44 33.60 -0.02
C ILE A 6 -25.82 32.70 1.08
N ARG A 7 -26.55 31.69 1.53
CA ARG A 7 -26.01 30.65 2.43
C ARG A 7 -25.24 29.67 1.58
N LYS A 8 -23.94 29.49 1.88
CA LYS A 8 -23.09 28.45 1.29
C LYS A 8 -22.80 27.43 2.37
N GLU A 9 -22.88 26.17 2.01
CA GLU A 9 -22.55 25.04 2.86
C GLU A 9 -21.45 24.21 2.20
N VAL A 10 -20.42 23.84 2.97
CA VAL A 10 -19.35 22.94 2.54
C VAL A 10 -19.34 21.79 3.51
N THR A 11 -19.55 20.58 2.99
CA THR A 11 -19.43 19.34 3.77
C THR A 11 -18.14 18.64 3.36
N ALA A 12 -17.28 18.39 4.32
CA ALA A 12 -16.03 17.68 4.11
C ALA A 12 -15.89 16.56 5.16
N PRO A 13 -15.25 15.44 4.84
CA PRO A 13 -14.92 14.42 5.83
C PRO A 13 -13.95 14.98 6.88
N LEU A 14 -14.02 14.41 8.09
CA LEU A 14 -13.07 14.75 9.15
C LEU A 14 -11.66 14.33 8.70
N SER A 15 -10.71 15.26 8.75
CA SER A 15 -9.32 15.02 8.39
C SER A 15 -8.41 15.38 9.56
N LEU A 16 -7.38 14.57 9.79
CA LEU A 16 -6.35 14.81 10.79
C LEU A 16 -4.98 14.76 10.13
N ILE A 17 -4.24 15.87 10.21
CA ILE A 17 -2.87 15.96 9.70
C ILE A 17 -1.93 15.98 10.89
N ILE A 18 -1.01 15.01 10.95
CA ILE A 18 -0.03 14.88 12.03
C ILE A 18 1.36 15.03 11.44
N SER A 19 2.18 15.90 12.04
CA SER A 19 3.61 16.01 11.75
C SER A 19 4.41 15.50 12.94
N ALA A 20 5.36 14.61 12.68
CA ALA A 20 6.26 14.05 13.69
C ALA A 20 7.71 14.38 13.35
N PHE A 21 8.50 14.76 14.35
CA PHE A 21 9.91 15.11 14.20
C PHE A 21 10.75 14.28 15.16
N SER A 22 11.88 13.80 14.66
CA SER A 22 12.86 13.07 15.47
C SER A 22 14.27 13.37 14.94
N SER A 23 15.27 13.28 15.82
CA SER A 23 16.66 13.35 15.41
C SER A 23 17.10 12.06 14.75
N VAL A 24 17.91 12.16 13.69
CA VAL A 24 18.50 11.02 12.97
C VAL A 24 19.90 10.79 13.51
N THR A 25 20.21 9.55 13.90
CA THR A 25 21.52 9.20 14.46
C THR A 25 22.61 9.12 13.39
N ASP A 26 22.29 8.65 12.20
CA ASP A 26 23.20 8.57 11.04
C ASP A 26 22.44 8.82 9.74
N VAL A 27 22.62 10.01 9.16
CA VAL A 27 21.97 10.43 7.92
C VAL A 27 22.33 9.54 6.73
N ARG A 28 23.48 8.87 6.74
CA ARG A 28 23.92 7.97 5.66
C ARG A 28 23.08 6.70 5.58
N LYS A 29 22.34 6.36 6.63
CA LYS A 29 21.41 5.23 6.71
C LYS A 29 19.97 5.61 6.40
N THR A 30 19.75 6.80 5.83
CA THR A 30 18.42 7.21 5.36
C THR A 30 18.02 6.37 4.16
N LEU A 31 16.91 5.67 4.27
CA LEU A 31 16.30 4.93 3.16
C LEU A 31 15.41 5.86 2.33
N THR A 32 15.36 5.61 1.05
CA THR A 32 14.53 6.34 0.08
C THR A 32 13.75 5.35 -0.78
N PRO A 33 12.73 5.78 -1.52
CA PRO A 33 12.04 4.94 -2.49
C PRO A 33 12.90 4.51 -3.68
N GLN A 34 14.09 5.09 -3.87
CA GLN A 34 14.93 4.84 -5.02
C GLN A 34 15.40 3.39 -5.08
N LEU A 35 14.92 2.66 -6.09
CA LEU A 35 15.37 1.30 -6.35
C LEU A 35 16.84 1.28 -6.76
N ARG A 36 17.60 0.37 -6.17
CA ARG A 36 19.01 0.15 -6.48
C ARG A 36 19.12 -0.96 -7.52
N THR A 37 19.78 -0.65 -8.62
CA THR A 37 20.04 -1.59 -9.74
C THR A 37 21.50 -1.99 -9.84
N ASP A 38 22.34 -1.46 -8.96
CA ASP A 38 23.79 -1.63 -8.92
C ASP A 38 24.25 -2.64 -7.85
N CYS A 39 23.30 -3.30 -7.15
CA CYS A 39 23.59 -4.19 -6.03
C CYS A 39 23.48 -5.70 -6.38
N GLY A 40 23.42 -6.06 -7.67
CA GLY A 40 23.20 -7.43 -8.11
C GLY A 40 21.75 -7.88 -7.99
N GLU A 41 21.51 -9.15 -7.68
CA GLU A 41 20.16 -9.69 -7.51
C GLU A 41 19.56 -9.16 -6.21
N THR A 42 18.35 -8.65 -6.32
CA THR A 42 17.60 -8.08 -5.19
C THR A 42 16.14 -8.50 -5.26
N GLU A 43 15.47 -8.49 -4.13
CA GLU A 43 14.05 -8.82 -4.03
C GLU A 43 13.23 -7.63 -3.53
N LEU A 44 11.98 -7.52 -4.03
CA LEU A 44 10.98 -6.62 -3.47
C LEU A 44 10.06 -7.42 -2.53
N ILE A 45 9.94 -6.95 -1.31
CA ILE A 45 9.10 -7.55 -0.28
C ILE A 45 7.99 -6.58 0.08
N LEU A 46 6.73 -7.02 -0.06
CA LEU A 46 5.58 -6.35 0.51
C LEU A 46 5.31 -6.88 1.92
N ILE A 47 5.31 -6.00 2.91
CA ILE A 47 4.80 -6.31 4.25
C ILE A 47 3.42 -5.68 4.39
N ASP A 48 2.38 -6.52 4.43
CA ASP A 48 0.99 -6.11 4.56
C ASP A 48 0.51 -6.23 6.01
N LEU A 49 0.19 -5.11 6.65
CA LEU A 49 -0.42 -5.08 7.97
C LEU A 49 -1.95 -5.16 7.93
N GLY A 50 -2.55 -4.98 6.75
CA GLY A 50 -3.99 -5.12 6.53
C GLY A 50 -4.48 -6.56 6.52
N GLN A 51 -3.56 -7.54 6.58
CA GLN A 51 -3.88 -8.98 6.65
C GLN A 51 -4.80 -9.45 5.51
N GLY A 52 -4.59 -8.93 4.31
CA GLY A 52 -5.37 -9.30 3.14
C GLY A 52 -6.79 -8.76 3.11
N GLN A 53 -7.16 -7.83 3.99
CA GLN A 53 -8.50 -7.22 3.97
C GLN A 53 -8.73 -6.36 2.73
N ASN A 54 -7.68 -5.72 2.21
CA ASN A 54 -7.70 -4.97 0.95
C ASN A 54 -8.87 -3.97 0.86
N ARG A 55 -9.13 -3.22 1.94
CA ARG A 55 -10.23 -2.25 2.02
C ARG A 55 -9.94 -1.03 1.16
N LEU A 56 -10.91 -0.64 0.34
CA LEU A 56 -10.80 0.50 -0.60
C LEU A 56 -11.49 1.78 -0.12
N GLY A 57 -12.17 1.75 1.03
CA GLY A 57 -12.89 2.92 1.52
C GLY A 57 -11.95 4.10 1.80
N GLY A 58 -12.32 5.28 1.32
CA GLY A 58 -11.52 6.49 1.45
C GLY A 58 -10.29 6.57 0.56
N SER A 59 -9.93 5.50 -0.17
CA SER A 59 -8.74 5.47 -1.02
C SER A 59 -8.78 6.49 -2.16
N ALA A 60 -7.63 6.82 -2.72
CA ALA A 60 -7.50 7.65 -3.90
C ALA A 60 -8.33 7.09 -5.08
N LEU A 61 -8.34 5.75 -5.25
CA LEU A 61 -9.19 5.10 -6.25
C LEU A 61 -10.67 5.40 -6.02
N ALA A 62 -11.16 5.25 -4.79
CA ALA A 62 -12.55 5.54 -4.45
C ALA A 62 -12.90 7.01 -4.75
N GLN A 63 -12.01 7.94 -4.44
CA GLN A 63 -12.18 9.37 -4.71
C GLN A 63 -12.27 9.67 -6.21
N VAL A 64 -11.42 9.04 -7.04
CA VAL A 64 -11.47 9.19 -8.51
C VAL A 64 -12.82 8.77 -9.06
N TYR A 65 -13.41 7.71 -8.51
CA TYR A 65 -14.75 7.25 -8.89
C TYR A 65 -15.89 7.97 -8.14
N LYS A 66 -15.58 9.01 -7.35
CA LYS A 66 -16.55 9.78 -6.54
C LYS A 66 -17.34 8.87 -5.58
N GLN A 67 -16.68 7.87 -5.03
CA GLN A 67 -17.21 6.93 -4.06
C GLN A 67 -16.44 7.06 -2.75
N VAL A 68 -17.08 6.74 -1.64
CA VAL A 68 -16.42 6.70 -0.33
C VAL A 68 -15.95 5.28 -0.02
N GLY A 69 -16.67 4.26 -0.51
CA GLY A 69 -16.46 2.86 -0.19
C GLY A 69 -17.09 2.46 1.16
N ASN A 70 -17.12 1.15 1.42
CA ASN A 70 -17.82 0.59 2.58
C ASN A 70 -16.91 0.31 3.79
N GLY A 71 -15.62 0.34 3.63
CA GLY A 71 -14.65 0.09 4.69
C GLY A 71 -13.33 0.78 4.39
N ALA A 72 -12.87 1.60 5.30
CA ALA A 72 -11.56 2.22 5.22
C ALA A 72 -10.50 1.37 5.94
N PRO A 73 -9.23 1.42 5.50
CA PRO A 73 -8.12 0.88 6.25
C PRO A 73 -8.11 1.38 7.69
N ASN A 74 -7.80 0.50 8.62
CA ASN A 74 -7.77 0.82 10.03
C ASN A 74 -6.73 -0.04 10.76
N ILE A 75 -6.05 0.52 11.73
CA ILE A 75 -5.21 -0.22 12.66
C ILE A 75 -6.10 -0.72 13.78
N ASP A 76 -6.56 -1.95 13.69
CA ASP A 76 -7.52 -2.53 14.62
C ASP A 76 -6.89 -2.84 15.98
N GLY A 77 -7.25 -2.04 16.96
CA GLY A 77 -7.00 -2.29 18.38
C GLY A 77 -5.53 -2.42 18.79
N ALA A 78 -5.32 -3.09 19.91
CA ALA A 78 -3.99 -3.30 20.49
C ALA A 78 -3.10 -4.20 19.62
N GLU A 79 -3.67 -5.16 18.91
CA GLU A 79 -2.92 -6.08 18.06
C GLU A 79 -2.35 -5.36 16.83
N GLY A 80 -3.15 -4.53 16.16
CA GLY A 80 -2.68 -3.72 15.03
C GLY A 80 -1.56 -2.76 15.43
N ALA A 81 -1.70 -2.11 16.58
CA ALA A 81 -0.66 -1.24 17.13
C ALA A 81 0.64 -2.01 17.46
N GLN A 82 0.54 -3.23 17.97
CA GLN A 82 1.70 -4.08 18.22
C GLN A 82 2.40 -4.50 16.91
N LYS A 83 1.64 -4.84 15.87
CA LYS A 83 2.19 -5.17 14.55
C LYS A 83 2.92 -3.99 13.93
N LEU A 84 2.35 -2.79 14.00
CA LEU A 84 3.00 -1.57 13.53
C LEU A 84 4.32 -1.32 14.29
N LYS A 85 4.32 -1.47 15.60
CA LYS A 85 5.52 -1.35 16.43
C LYS A 85 6.57 -2.39 16.07
N ALA A 86 6.15 -3.63 15.81
CA ALA A 86 7.04 -4.71 15.40
C ALA A 86 7.64 -4.44 14.01
N LEU A 87 6.83 -3.98 13.05
CA LEU A 87 7.31 -3.56 11.73
C LEU A 87 8.39 -2.49 11.86
N PHE A 88 8.13 -1.43 12.64
CA PHE A 88 9.11 -0.39 12.88
C PHE A 88 10.43 -0.94 13.44
N ALA A 89 10.36 -1.80 14.45
CA ALA A 89 11.54 -2.40 15.06
C ALA A 89 12.35 -3.26 14.07
N VAL A 90 11.65 -4.05 13.23
CA VAL A 90 12.28 -4.89 12.20
C VAL A 90 12.96 -4.03 11.14
N VAL A 91 12.27 -3.01 10.62
CA VAL A 91 12.83 -2.09 9.61
C VAL A 91 14.08 -1.39 10.16
N GLN A 92 14.03 -0.88 11.40
CA GLN A 92 15.19 -0.23 12.03
C GLN A 92 16.38 -1.20 12.17
N ARG A 93 16.12 -2.43 12.58
CA ARG A 93 17.15 -3.46 12.71
C ARG A 93 17.79 -3.82 11.37
N LEU A 94 16.96 -4.11 10.36
CA LEU A 94 17.43 -4.45 9.01
C LEU A 94 18.24 -3.30 8.39
N ASN A 95 17.81 -2.06 8.63
CA ASN A 95 18.54 -0.87 8.18
C ASN A 95 19.88 -0.72 8.88
N GLN A 96 19.94 -0.97 10.20
CA GLN A 96 21.22 -0.98 10.95
C GLN A 96 22.18 -2.05 10.42
N GLU A 97 21.66 -3.21 10.06
CA GLU A 97 22.41 -4.33 9.47
C GLU A 97 22.74 -4.11 7.98
N SER A 98 22.32 -2.95 7.41
CA SER A 98 22.51 -2.60 5.98
C SER A 98 21.94 -3.65 5.01
N ARG A 99 20.82 -4.26 5.38
CA ARG A 99 20.10 -5.24 4.56
C ARG A 99 19.06 -4.60 3.65
N LEU A 100 18.65 -3.36 3.94
CA LEU A 100 17.66 -2.63 3.17
C LEU A 100 18.35 -1.72 2.15
N LEU A 101 17.88 -1.77 0.91
CA LEU A 101 18.38 -0.97 -0.21
C LEU A 101 17.43 0.18 -0.55
N ALA A 102 16.12 -0.06 -0.49
CA ALA A 102 15.09 0.95 -0.66
C ALA A 102 13.88 0.65 0.23
N TYR A 103 13.09 1.68 0.50
CA TYR A 103 11.91 1.64 1.37
C TYR A 103 10.85 2.59 0.86
N HIS A 104 9.61 2.14 0.84
CA HIS A 104 8.45 2.98 0.60
C HIS A 104 7.26 2.51 1.44
N ASP A 105 6.55 3.43 2.09
CA ASP A 105 5.27 3.14 2.70
C ASP A 105 4.24 2.81 1.62
N ARG A 106 3.32 1.90 1.88
CA ARG A 106 2.12 1.81 1.05
C ARG A 106 1.24 3.01 1.40
N SER A 107 1.24 4.01 0.54
CA SER A 107 0.61 5.31 0.72
C SER A 107 -0.59 5.51 -0.21
N ASP A 108 -0.97 6.76 -0.45
CA ASP A 108 -2.08 7.14 -1.32
C ASP A 108 -1.95 6.48 -2.71
N GLY A 109 -3.02 5.84 -3.17
CA GLY A 109 -3.04 5.07 -4.40
C GLY A 109 -2.56 3.62 -4.26
N GLY A 110 -2.19 3.19 -3.07
CA GLY A 110 -1.89 1.80 -2.71
C GLY A 110 -0.60 1.26 -3.28
N LEU A 111 -0.51 -0.06 -3.37
CA LEU A 111 0.68 -0.77 -3.83
C LEU A 111 1.12 -0.35 -5.23
N PHE A 112 0.15 -0.15 -6.14
CA PHE A 112 0.47 0.21 -7.53
C PHE A 112 1.23 1.54 -7.62
N ILE A 113 0.73 2.58 -6.94
CA ILE A 113 1.38 3.89 -6.97
C ILE A 113 2.72 3.85 -6.24
N SER A 114 2.80 3.21 -5.07
CA SER A 114 4.07 3.04 -4.34
C SER A 114 5.16 2.40 -5.23
N LEU A 115 4.81 1.37 -5.99
CA LEU A 115 5.74 0.72 -6.92
C LEU A 115 6.12 1.63 -8.10
N CYS A 116 5.17 2.41 -8.63
CA CYS A 116 5.47 3.40 -9.67
C CYS A 116 6.44 4.46 -9.15
N GLU A 117 6.23 4.97 -7.93
CA GLU A 117 7.10 5.97 -7.32
C GLU A 117 8.51 5.43 -7.07
N MET A 118 8.62 4.17 -6.61
CA MET A 118 9.92 3.51 -6.48
C MET A 118 10.62 3.33 -7.83
N ALA A 119 9.89 2.96 -8.88
CA ALA A 119 10.41 2.84 -10.23
C ALA A 119 10.88 4.20 -10.80
N PHE A 120 10.09 5.25 -10.59
CA PHE A 120 10.46 6.60 -11.02
C PHE A 120 11.69 7.11 -10.28
N ALA A 121 11.76 6.93 -8.97
CA ALA A 121 12.91 7.31 -8.16
C ALA A 121 14.19 6.56 -8.57
N GLY A 122 14.05 5.28 -8.94
CA GLY A 122 15.14 4.42 -9.40
C GLY A 122 15.48 4.57 -10.88
N HIS A 123 14.69 5.33 -11.67
CA HIS A 123 14.80 5.39 -13.13
C HIS A 123 14.81 4.00 -13.79
N THR A 124 13.99 3.08 -13.29
CA THR A 124 13.94 1.69 -13.74
C THR A 124 12.50 1.22 -13.95
N GLY A 125 12.31 0.18 -14.77
CA GLY A 125 11.04 -0.51 -14.90
C GLY A 125 10.92 -1.64 -13.88
N LEU A 126 9.67 -2.09 -13.64
CA LEU A 126 9.34 -3.24 -12.82
C LEU A 126 8.46 -4.22 -13.60
N THR A 127 8.71 -5.51 -13.42
CA THR A 127 7.81 -6.58 -13.83
C THR A 127 7.43 -7.36 -12.58
N ILE A 128 6.13 -7.45 -12.28
CA ILE A 128 5.63 -8.00 -11.03
C ILE A 128 4.60 -9.09 -11.34
N ASN A 129 4.72 -10.22 -10.67
CA ASN A 129 3.69 -11.25 -10.67
C ASN A 129 2.77 -11.04 -9.47
N LEU A 130 1.48 -10.83 -9.74
CA LEU A 130 0.45 -10.59 -8.72
C LEU A 130 -0.38 -11.84 -8.38
N ASP A 131 -0.11 -12.97 -9.03
CA ASP A 131 -0.94 -14.18 -8.88
C ASP A 131 -1.06 -14.60 -7.41
N GLN A 132 0.03 -14.58 -6.66
CA GLN A 132 0.01 -14.95 -5.25
C GLN A 132 -0.83 -13.99 -4.39
N LEU A 133 -0.82 -12.70 -4.69
CA LEU A 133 -1.59 -11.70 -3.97
C LEU A 133 -3.08 -11.76 -4.30
N CYS A 134 -3.40 -12.21 -5.52
CA CYS A 134 -4.78 -12.37 -5.99
C CYS A 134 -5.32 -13.79 -5.75
N PHE A 135 -4.50 -14.71 -5.25
CA PHE A 135 -4.90 -16.10 -5.00
C PHE A 135 -5.90 -16.19 -3.84
N ASP A 136 -6.95 -16.97 -4.02
CA ASP A 136 -7.91 -17.28 -2.99
C ASP A 136 -8.04 -18.78 -2.83
N ALA A 137 -7.50 -19.28 -1.74
CA ALA A 137 -7.56 -20.71 -1.40
C ALA A 137 -9.00 -21.25 -1.24
N SER A 138 -9.99 -20.37 -1.01
CA SER A 138 -11.40 -20.76 -0.89
C SER A 138 -12.06 -21.04 -2.24
N ILE A 139 -11.42 -20.65 -3.34
CA ILE A 139 -11.88 -20.88 -4.73
C ILE A 139 -11.04 -21.97 -5.41
N SER A 140 -10.16 -22.65 -4.69
CA SER A 140 -9.40 -23.76 -5.26
C SER A 140 -10.37 -24.83 -5.72
N ASP A 141 -10.34 -25.08 -7.02
CA ASP A 141 -11.20 -26.05 -7.69
C ASP A 141 -10.91 -27.46 -7.16
N ILE A 142 -11.88 -28.06 -6.52
CA ILE A 142 -11.76 -29.41 -5.96
C ILE A 142 -11.59 -30.45 -7.09
N ASP A 143 -11.97 -30.11 -8.33
CA ASP A 143 -11.99 -31.02 -9.47
C ASP A 143 -10.79 -30.91 -10.43
N GLY A 144 -9.84 -29.98 -10.19
CA GLY A 144 -8.68 -29.80 -11.09
C GLY A 144 -9.07 -29.40 -12.52
N SER A 145 -10.30 -28.96 -12.76
CA SER A 145 -10.70 -28.40 -14.05
C SER A 145 -10.17 -26.97 -14.16
N GLU A 146 -9.51 -26.68 -15.26
CA GLU A 146 -9.00 -25.32 -15.55
C GLU A 146 -10.15 -24.33 -15.42
N LEU A 147 -9.99 -23.36 -14.51
CA LEU A 147 -10.95 -22.29 -14.28
C LEU A 147 -11.23 -21.57 -15.60
N GLN A 148 -12.48 -21.57 -16.05
CA GLN A 148 -12.85 -20.90 -17.30
C GLN A 148 -12.58 -19.40 -17.18
N PRO A 149 -11.80 -18.80 -18.09
CA PRO A 149 -11.41 -17.37 -18.02
C PRO A 149 -12.60 -16.41 -17.85
N ASP A 150 -13.75 -16.76 -18.42
CA ASP A 150 -14.94 -15.91 -18.40
C ASP A 150 -15.63 -15.82 -17.02
N LYS A 151 -15.43 -16.81 -16.15
CA LYS A 151 -15.96 -16.77 -14.77
C LYS A 151 -14.97 -16.18 -13.77
N LEU A 152 -13.69 -16.22 -14.08
CA LEU A 152 -12.62 -15.61 -13.31
C LEU A 152 -12.55 -14.09 -13.53
N GLY A 153 -12.95 -13.61 -14.70
CA GLY A 153 -12.65 -12.24 -15.15
C GLY A 153 -13.10 -11.16 -14.18
N SER A 154 -14.34 -11.17 -13.69
CA SER A 154 -14.81 -10.10 -12.81
C SER A 154 -14.25 -10.19 -11.40
N ARG A 155 -14.23 -11.39 -10.80
CA ARG A 155 -13.74 -11.60 -9.43
C ARG A 155 -12.23 -11.43 -9.33
N PHE A 156 -11.49 -11.89 -10.33
CA PHE A 156 -10.04 -11.67 -10.40
C PHE A 156 -9.73 -10.18 -10.53
N LEU A 157 -10.44 -9.46 -11.42
CA LEU A 157 -10.27 -8.02 -11.58
C LEU A 157 -10.63 -7.25 -10.31
N GLU A 158 -11.72 -7.59 -9.64
CA GLU A 158 -12.09 -6.97 -8.36
C GLU A 158 -10.99 -7.15 -7.31
N ARG A 159 -10.41 -8.34 -7.21
CA ARG A 159 -9.28 -8.61 -6.31
C ARG A 159 -8.03 -7.89 -6.72
N LEU A 160 -7.72 -7.91 -8.00
CA LEU A 160 -6.57 -7.21 -8.55
C LEU A 160 -6.63 -5.72 -8.21
N PHE A 161 -7.80 -5.09 -8.41
CA PHE A 161 -8.00 -3.70 -8.00
C PHE A 161 -7.89 -3.53 -6.49
N ALA A 162 -8.48 -4.41 -5.72
CA ALA A 162 -8.41 -4.35 -4.26
C ALA A 162 -6.97 -4.48 -3.76
N VAL A 163 -6.18 -5.39 -4.30
CA VAL A 163 -4.77 -5.60 -3.93
C VAL A 163 -3.90 -4.41 -4.35
N LEU A 164 -4.10 -3.89 -5.56
CA LEU A 164 -3.25 -2.83 -6.11
C LEU A 164 -3.52 -1.46 -5.50
N PHE A 165 -4.77 -1.17 -5.16
CA PHE A 165 -5.21 0.18 -4.82
C PHE A 165 -5.72 0.36 -3.39
N ASN A 166 -5.65 -0.68 -2.55
CA ASN A 166 -5.92 -0.47 -1.13
C ASN A 166 -4.77 0.30 -0.47
N GLU A 167 -5.15 1.13 0.47
CA GLU A 167 -4.23 1.95 1.28
C GLU A 167 -4.11 1.38 2.70
N GLU A 168 -4.18 0.05 2.83
CA GLU A 168 -3.89 -0.63 4.10
C GLU A 168 -2.47 -0.34 4.55
N SER A 169 -2.25 -0.24 5.85
CA SER A 169 -0.90 -0.04 6.39
C SER A 169 0.05 -1.13 5.92
N GLY A 170 1.21 -0.74 5.44
CA GLY A 170 2.21 -1.66 4.92
C GLY A 170 3.39 -0.93 4.30
N VAL A 171 4.38 -1.69 3.87
CA VAL A 171 5.60 -1.14 3.27
C VAL A 171 6.11 -2.03 2.15
N VAL A 172 6.80 -1.43 1.20
CA VAL A 172 7.57 -2.12 0.17
C VAL A 172 9.05 -1.90 0.47
N LEU A 173 9.79 -3.00 0.55
CA LEU A 173 11.22 -3.02 0.83
C LEU A 173 11.96 -3.63 -0.34
N GLN A 174 13.11 -3.05 -0.70
CA GLN A 174 14.11 -3.72 -1.52
C GLN A 174 15.20 -4.26 -0.61
N ILE A 175 15.51 -5.52 -0.75
CA ILE A 175 16.55 -6.23 0.03
C ILE A 175 17.58 -6.89 -0.88
N SER A 176 18.78 -7.13 -0.33
CA SER A 176 19.86 -7.89 -0.97
C SER A 176 19.97 -9.29 -0.40
#